data_df60bb7ca77f98fcf7bc125940dfe3ed
#
_entry.id   df60bb7ca77f98fcf7bc125940dfe3ed
#
_cell.length_a   1.000
_cell.length_b   1.000
_cell.length_c   1.000
_cell.angle_alpha   90.00
_cell.angle_beta   90.00
_cell.angle_gamma   90.00
#
_symmetry.space_group_name_H-M   'P 1'
#
loop_
_entity.id
_entity.type
_entity.pdbx_description
1 polymer ?
#
loop_
_entity_poly.entity_id
_entity_poly.type
_entity_poly.pdbx_seq_one_letter_code
_entity_poly.pdbx_strand_id
1 'polypeptide(L)'
;NNPDLFGELQKGSLNDPSVSMESVHHFFKNVSGKPLIRPVWYYDTEQQGEGIADVTTHLIDLVNWQCFPNETIRYQSDVEVLKARHWPTRITLPEFSQSTQADTFPAFLNKYINNNVLEVLANGSLNYTVKGIHIGMKVIWNYTPPSDGGDTFTSLKKGSKATLKTIQDKESGFVKQLYIQRAADSDHSEFESQLQKAIKQLQATYPFLSVKKMNEGLYLIDIPQADRLGHEAHF
;
A
#
# COMPACT_ATOMS: atom_id res chain seq x y z
N ASN A 1 0.75 10.18 -16.98
CA ASN A 1 -0.63 10.67 -16.90
C ASN A 1 -1.30 10.56 -18.27
N ASN A 2 -2.49 9.98 -18.29
CA ASN A 2 -3.33 9.93 -19.49
C ASN A 2 -4.68 10.59 -19.15
N PRO A 3 -4.84 11.91 -19.37
CA PRO A 3 -6.05 12.63 -19.01
C PRO A 3 -7.27 12.20 -19.84
N ASP A 4 -7.07 11.65 -21.03
CA ASP A 4 -8.16 11.16 -21.87
C ASP A 4 -8.81 9.91 -21.25
N LEU A 5 -8.04 9.06 -20.58
CA LEU A 5 -8.51 7.83 -19.93
C LEU A 5 -8.87 8.03 -18.47
N PHE A 6 -8.03 8.69 -17.69
CA PHE A 6 -8.20 8.85 -16.24
C PHE A 6 -8.99 10.11 -15.86
N GLY A 7 -8.89 11.16 -16.70
CA GLY A 7 -9.37 12.48 -16.38
C GLY A 7 -8.46 13.21 -15.37
N GLU A 8 -9.05 14.09 -14.59
CA GLU A 8 -8.38 14.83 -13.52
C GLU A 8 -8.52 14.09 -12.19
N LEU A 9 -7.49 14.15 -11.36
CA LEU A 9 -7.55 13.60 -10.01
C LEU A 9 -8.62 14.37 -9.21
N GLN A 10 -9.58 13.64 -8.64
CA GLN A 10 -10.65 14.24 -7.85
C GLN A 10 -10.10 14.84 -6.55
N LYS A 11 -10.80 15.82 -6.00
CA LYS A 11 -10.41 16.43 -4.72
C LYS A 11 -10.62 15.48 -3.55
N GLY A 12 -11.73 14.74 -3.53
CA GLY A 12 -12.13 13.89 -2.42
C GLY A 12 -12.52 14.67 -1.16
N SER A 13 -12.57 13.95 -0.04
CA SER A 13 -12.85 14.51 1.29
C SER A 13 -12.11 13.71 2.38
N LEU A 14 -12.16 14.18 3.62
CA LEU A 14 -11.58 13.47 4.77
C LEU A 14 -12.15 12.05 4.94
N ASN A 15 -13.45 11.86 4.70
CA ASN A 15 -14.13 10.58 4.87
C ASN A 15 -14.14 9.73 3.59
N ASP A 16 -13.88 10.34 2.44
CA ASP A 16 -13.78 9.67 1.15
C ASP A 16 -12.62 10.26 0.33
N PRO A 17 -11.37 9.94 0.71
CA PRO A 17 -10.20 10.47 0.05
C PRO A 17 -10.10 10.03 -1.42
N SER A 18 -9.59 10.91 -2.27
CA SER A 18 -9.36 10.58 -3.68
C SER A 18 -8.21 9.63 -3.89
N VAL A 19 -7.24 9.67 -2.99
CA VAL A 19 -6.12 8.73 -2.96
C VAL A 19 -6.15 8.01 -1.63
N SER A 20 -6.17 6.68 -1.66
CA SER A 20 -6.06 5.89 -0.44
C SER A 20 -5.10 4.73 -0.64
N MET A 21 -4.33 4.43 0.41
CA MET A 21 -3.46 3.27 0.45
C MET A 21 -3.55 2.59 1.81
N GLU A 22 -3.65 1.28 1.80
CA GLU A 22 -3.52 0.44 3.00
C GLU A 22 -2.49 -0.64 2.74
N SER A 23 -1.58 -0.83 3.70
CA SER A 23 -0.59 -1.91 3.69
C SER A 23 -0.71 -2.70 4.99
N VAL A 24 -0.88 -4.01 4.88
CA VAL A 24 -0.95 -4.92 6.04
C VAL A 24 0.25 -5.86 6.00
N HIS A 25 1.00 -5.85 7.08
CA HIS A 25 2.21 -6.64 7.28
C HIS A 25 2.07 -7.58 8.48
N HIS A 26 3.03 -8.50 8.61
CA HIS A 26 3.05 -9.45 9.70
C HIS A 26 4.45 -9.56 10.30
N PHE A 27 4.52 -9.57 11.64
CA PHE A 27 5.78 -9.77 12.36
C PHE A 27 6.36 -11.15 12.11
N PHE A 28 5.52 -12.16 12.13
CA PHE A 28 5.90 -13.54 11.91
C PHE A 28 5.11 -14.14 10.74
N LYS A 29 5.82 -14.61 9.73
CA LYS A 29 5.27 -15.25 8.53
C LYS A 29 6.32 -16.13 7.87
N ASN A 30 5.91 -16.99 6.96
CA ASN A 30 6.84 -17.72 6.11
C ASN A 30 7.21 -16.88 4.87
N VAL A 31 8.49 -16.87 4.55
CA VAL A 31 9.03 -16.29 3.32
C VAL A 31 9.80 -17.38 2.59
N SER A 32 9.43 -17.67 1.35
CA SER A 32 10.03 -18.76 0.57
C SER A 32 10.05 -20.11 1.31
N GLY A 33 8.95 -20.40 2.03
CA GLY A 33 8.77 -21.66 2.77
C GLY A 33 9.53 -21.75 4.11
N LYS A 34 10.19 -20.68 4.55
CA LYS A 34 10.92 -20.65 5.84
C LYS A 34 10.33 -19.59 6.76
N PRO A 35 10.28 -19.85 8.09
CA PRO A 35 9.91 -18.83 9.06
C PRO A 35 10.85 -17.63 8.99
N LEU A 36 10.27 -16.42 8.93
CA LEU A 36 11.03 -15.17 8.99
C LEU A 36 11.41 -14.88 10.46
N ILE A 37 12.69 -14.99 10.78
CA ILE A 37 13.21 -14.65 12.11
C ILE A 37 13.63 -13.19 12.11
N ARG A 38 13.08 -12.43 13.06
CA ARG A 38 13.36 -11.01 13.24
C ARG A 38 14.48 -10.80 14.25
N PRO A 39 15.39 -9.87 14.05
CA PRO A 39 16.29 -9.45 15.12
C PRO A 39 15.49 -8.79 16.25
N VAL A 40 15.94 -8.95 17.48
CA VAL A 40 15.20 -8.43 18.67
C VAL A 40 14.99 -6.91 18.64
N TRP A 41 15.93 -6.15 18.05
CA TRP A 41 15.82 -4.70 17.91
C TRP A 41 14.67 -4.25 16.99
N TYR A 42 14.19 -5.14 16.12
CA TYR A 42 13.06 -4.85 15.21
C TYR A 42 11.78 -4.47 15.95
N TYR A 43 11.66 -4.87 17.21
CA TYR A 43 10.54 -4.56 18.08
C TYR A 43 10.71 -3.25 18.87
N ASP A 44 11.85 -2.60 18.75
CA ASP A 44 12.12 -1.29 19.36
C ASP A 44 11.81 -0.18 18.37
N THR A 45 10.73 0.55 18.62
CA THR A 45 10.30 1.64 17.73
C THR A 45 11.24 2.84 17.72
N GLU A 46 12.16 2.96 18.67
CA GLU A 46 13.25 3.96 18.61
C GLU A 46 14.35 3.57 17.62
N GLN A 47 14.51 2.28 17.34
CA GLN A 47 15.49 1.77 16.36
C GLN A 47 14.86 1.52 14.99
N GLN A 48 13.71 0.81 14.96
CA GLN A 48 13.02 0.46 13.71
C GLN A 48 12.17 1.61 13.16
N GLY A 49 11.65 2.47 14.02
CA GLY A 49 10.59 3.42 13.71
C GLY A 49 9.21 2.85 14.03
N GLU A 50 8.26 3.72 14.31
CA GLU A 50 6.85 3.34 14.35
C GLU A 50 6.34 2.98 12.96
N GLY A 51 5.28 2.19 12.85
CA GLY A 51 4.73 1.77 11.55
C GLY A 51 4.36 2.94 10.64
N ILE A 52 3.94 4.07 11.23
CA ILE A 52 3.64 5.30 10.49
C ILE A 52 4.93 5.97 9.92
N ALA A 53 6.08 5.76 10.53
CA ALA A 53 7.35 6.26 10.03
C ALA A 53 8.02 5.25 9.07
N ASP A 54 8.00 3.97 9.39
CA ASP A 54 8.63 2.92 8.60
C ASP A 54 7.96 2.73 7.23
N VAL A 55 6.68 2.35 7.20
CA VAL A 55 5.99 1.99 5.96
C VAL A 55 5.34 3.18 5.28
N THR A 56 4.75 4.13 6.04
CA THR A 56 3.99 5.23 5.46
C THR A 56 4.86 6.18 4.65
N THR A 57 6.14 6.31 4.95
CA THR A 57 7.10 7.08 4.14
C THR A 57 7.14 6.61 2.69
N HIS A 58 7.15 5.30 2.47
CA HIS A 58 7.09 4.71 1.12
C HIS A 58 5.74 5.01 0.43
N LEU A 59 4.64 4.97 1.18
CA LEU A 59 3.31 5.27 0.63
C LEU A 59 3.19 6.75 0.24
N ILE A 60 3.74 7.67 1.04
CA ILE A 60 3.78 9.11 0.74
C ILE A 60 4.60 9.36 -0.53
N ASP A 61 5.77 8.74 -0.64
CA ASP A 61 6.61 8.85 -1.84
C ASP A 61 5.89 8.36 -3.09
N LEU A 62 5.24 7.19 -3.01
CA LEU A 62 4.43 6.66 -4.10
C LEU A 62 3.28 7.60 -4.51
N VAL A 63 2.61 8.26 -3.56
CA VAL A 63 1.58 9.26 -3.88
C VAL A 63 2.18 10.43 -4.62
N ASN A 64 3.27 11.00 -4.11
CA ASN A 64 3.92 12.15 -4.72
C ASN A 64 4.34 11.84 -6.14
N TRP A 65 4.99 10.71 -6.34
CA TRP A 65 5.49 10.27 -7.64
C TRP A 65 4.36 9.95 -8.64
N GLN A 66 3.30 9.29 -8.19
CA GLN A 66 2.22 8.82 -9.07
C GLN A 66 1.14 9.88 -9.33
N CYS A 67 0.84 10.72 -8.33
CA CYS A 67 -0.26 11.68 -8.42
C CYS A 67 0.18 13.09 -8.81
N PHE A 68 1.44 13.45 -8.53
CA PHE A 68 2.00 14.78 -8.78
C PHE A 68 3.32 14.71 -9.57
N PRO A 69 3.37 13.96 -10.69
CA PRO A 69 4.60 13.79 -11.44
C PRO A 69 5.09 15.14 -11.99
N ASN A 70 6.39 15.39 -11.87
CA ASN A 70 7.06 16.61 -12.31
C ASN A 70 6.63 17.88 -11.55
N GLU A 71 5.94 17.74 -10.42
CA GLU A 71 5.56 18.87 -9.58
C GLU A 71 6.47 18.98 -8.35
N THR A 72 6.82 20.21 -8.00
CA THR A 72 7.45 20.49 -6.71
C THR A 72 6.37 20.57 -5.64
N ILE A 73 6.49 19.76 -4.59
CA ILE A 73 5.63 19.80 -3.41
C ILE A 73 6.40 20.49 -2.29
N ARG A 74 5.87 21.61 -1.80
CA ARG A 74 6.42 22.33 -0.67
C ARG A 74 5.64 21.97 0.59
N TYR A 75 6.31 21.34 1.54
CA TYR A 75 5.68 20.90 2.78
C TYR A 75 4.88 22.01 3.48
N GLN A 76 5.43 23.23 3.56
CA GLN A 76 4.83 24.33 4.32
C GLN A 76 3.56 24.90 3.68
N SER A 77 3.39 24.82 2.35
CA SER A 77 2.28 25.44 1.63
C SER A 77 1.32 24.46 0.98
N ASP A 78 1.83 23.27 0.62
CA ASP A 78 1.08 22.35 -0.24
C ASP A 78 0.52 21.15 0.55
N VAL A 79 1.01 20.94 1.79
CA VAL A 79 0.63 19.79 2.64
C VAL A 79 -0.06 20.25 3.90
N GLU A 80 -1.22 19.66 4.21
CA GLU A 80 -1.92 19.87 5.47
C GLU A 80 -2.29 18.51 6.08
N VAL A 81 -1.82 18.26 7.31
CA VAL A 81 -2.18 17.05 8.07
C VAL A 81 -3.51 17.29 8.77
N LEU A 82 -4.52 16.50 8.42
CA LEU A 82 -5.88 16.63 8.94
C LEU A 82 -6.12 15.74 10.15
N LYS A 83 -5.61 14.51 10.11
CA LYS A 83 -5.78 13.53 11.17
C LYS A 83 -4.67 12.50 11.12
N ALA A 84 -4.06 12.22 12.26
CA ALA A 84 -3.12 11.13 12.42
C ALA A 84 -3.41 10.37 13.70
N ARG A 85 -3.16 9.07 13.71
CA ARG A 85 -3.21 8.22 14.90
C ARG A 85 -2.27 7.04 14.74
N HIS A 86 -1.76 6.55 15.86
CA HIS A 86 -1.01 5.31 15.95
C HIS A 86 -1.58 4.42 17.07
N TRP A 87 -1.30 3.14 17.02
CA TRP A 87 -1.70 2.19 18.06
C TRP A 87 -0.79 0.96 18.03
N PRO A 88 -0.63 0.27 19.19
CA PRO A 88 0.28 -0.86 19.25
C PRO A 88 -0.31 -2.13 18.65
N THR A 89 0.58 -2.98 18.18
CA THR A 89 0.38 -4.43 18.11
C THR A 89 0.87 -5.05 19.40
N ARG A 90 0.07 -5.90 20.00
CA ARG A 90 0.37 -6.56 21.28
C ARG A 90 1.03 -7.90 20.99
N ILE A 91 2.24 -8.09 21.52
CA ILE A 91 3.08 -9.27 21.31
C ILE A 91 3.33 -9.93 22.67
N THR A 92 2.89 -11.14 22.82
CA THR A 92 3.16 -11.94 24.02
C THR A 92 4.59 -12.48 24.01
N LEU A 93 5.13 -12.90 25.16
CA LEU A 93 6.48 -13.48 25.22
C LEU A 93 6.62 -14.73 24.32
N PRO A 94 5.67 -15.69 24.29
CA PRO A 94 5.75 -16.80 23.34
C PRO A 94 5.80 -16.37 21.86
N GLU A 95 5.02 -15.37 21.47
CA GLU A 95 5.05 -14.80 20.11
C GLU A 95 6.39 -14.12 19.82
N PHE A 96 6.91 -13.34 20.77
CA PHE A 96 8.22 -12.72 20.64
C PHE A 96 9.32 -13.78 20.47
N SER A 97 9.32 -14.81 21.32
CA SER A 97 10.29 -15.92 21.27
C SER A 97 10.18 -16.68 19.94
N GLN A 98 8.98 -16.94 19.46
CA GLN A 98 8.76 -17.60 18.18
C GLN A 98 9.35 -16.80 17.01
N SER A 99 9.19 -15.48 17.04
CA SER A 99 9.61 -14.62 15.93
C SER A 99 11.07 -14.16 15.98
N THR A 100 11.70 -14.22 17.18
CA THR A 100 13.09 -13.73 17.39
C THR A 100 14.06 -14.81 17.79
N GLN A 101 13.57 -15.96 18.28
CA GLN A 101 14.35 -17.00 18.95
C GLN A 101 14.99 -16.56 20.29
N ALA A 102 14.52 -15.47 20.89
CA ALA A 102 14.95 -15.01 22.20
C ALA A 102 13.99 -15.50 23.29
N ASP A 103 14.52 -15.97 24.43
CA ASP A 103 13.72 -16.53 25.53
C ASP A 103 13.07 -15.46 26.41
N THR A 104 13.56 -14.23 26.35
CA THR A 104 13.07 -13.11 27.17
C THR A 104 13.06 -11.82 26.37
N PHE A 105 12.26 -10.87 26.82
CA PHE A 105 12.35 -9.51 26.31
C PHE A 105 13.67 -8.87 26.74
N PRO A 106 14.49 -8.34 25.83
CA PRO A 106 15.67 -7.56 26.19
C PRO A 106 15.31 -6.31 27.00
N ALA A 107 16.23 -5.92 27.91
CA ALA A 107 16.01 -4.81 28.83
C ALA A 107 15.61 -3.48 28.16
N PHE A 108 16.10 -3.21 26.95
CA PHE A 108 15.74 -1.98 26.20
C PHE A 108 14.26 -1.94 25.76
N LEU A 109 13.54 -3.08 25.75
CA LEU A 109 12.11 -3.16 25.47
C LEU A 109 11.22 -2.97 26.69
N ASN A 110 11.77 -2.96 27.91
CA ASN A 110 10.98 -2.88 29.15
C ASN A 110 10.03 -1.68 29.18
N LYS A 111 10.39 -0.58 28.57
CA LYS A 111 9.57 0.64 28.48
C LYS A 111 8.26 0.45 27.68
N TYR A 112 8.19 -0.58 26.85
CA TYR A 112 7.01 -0.91 26.03
C TYR A 112 6.22 -2.10 26.58
N ILE A 113 6.63 -2.69 27.71
CA ILE A 113 5.95 -3.85 28.30
C ILE A 113 4.87 -3.39 29.26
N ASN A 114 3.65 -3.81 29.00
CA ASN A 114 2.49 -3.59 29.85
C ASN A 114 1.82 -4.93 30.17
N ASN A 115 1.67 -5.27 31.46
CA ASN A 115 1.11 -6.55 31.93
C ASN A 115 1.71 -7.79 31.21
N ASN A 116 3.04 -7.86 31.12
CA ASN A 116 3.81 -8.92 30.45
C ASN A 116 3.54 -9.05 28.93
N VAL A 117 2.99 -8.03 28.31
CA VAL A 117 2.77 -7.96 26.86
C VAL A 117 3.56 -6.78 26.31
N LEU A 118 4.32 -7.01 25.26
CA LEU A 118 5.04 -5.98 24.51
C LEU A 118 4.07 -5.23 23.59
N GLU A 119 3.96 -3.92 23.75
CA GLU A 119 3.11 -3.04 22.94
C GLU A 119 3.98 -2.30 21.93
N VAL A 120 4.02 -2.79 20.69
CA VAL A 120 4.83 -2.21 19.60
C VAL A 120 3.96 -1.24 18.79
N LEU A 121 4.29 0.05 18.75
CA LEU A 121 3.58 1.08 17.99
C LEU A 121 3.78 0.90 16.47
N ALA A 122 3.34 -0.23 15.96
CA ALA A 122 3.54 -0.66 14.58
C ALA A 122 2.42 -0.26 13.63
N ASN A 123 1.28 0.22 14.15
CA ASN A 123 0.12 0.59 13.33
C ASN A 123 -0.03 2.11 13.28
N GLY A 124 -0.50 2.59 12.15
CA GLY A 124 -0.80 3.99 11.99
C GLY A 124 -1.80 4.30 10.89
N SER A 125 -2.45 5.44 11.00
CA SER A 125 -3.26 6.01 9.93
C SER A 125 -3.02 7.51 9.83
N LEU A 126 -2.99 8.01 8.60
CA LEU A 126 -2.74 9.41 8.27
C LEU A 126 -3.75 9.86 7.22
N ASN A 127 -4.46 10.95 7.50
CA ASN A 127 -5.25 11.68 6.52
C ASN A 127 -4.66 13.07 6.37
N TYR A 128 -4.33 13.43 5.15
CA TYR A 128 -3.71 14.72 4.83
C TYR A 128 -4.14 15.19 3.44
N THR A 129 -3.82 16.42 3.11
CA THR A 129 -3.98 16.92 1.74
C THR A 129 -2.64 17.26 1.12
N VAL A 130 -2.55 17.11 -0.19
CA VAL A 130 -1.49 17.69 -1.02
C VAL A 130 -2.17 18.54 -2.08
N LYS A 131 -1.87 19.85 -2.09
CA LYS A 131 -2.53 20.82 -3.00
C LYS A 131 -4.05 20.71 -2.97
N GLY A 132 -4.64 20.44 -1.80
CA GLY A 132 -6.06 20.29 -1.58
C GLY A 132 -6.68 18.95 -2.01
N ILE A 133 -5.88 18.01 -2.51
CA ILE A 133 -6.32 16.64 -2.79
C ILE A 133 -6.26 15.82 -1.50
N HIS A 134 -7.36 15.20 -1.10
CA HIS A 134 -7.46 14.38 0.11
C HIS A 134 -6.83 13.01 -0.09
N ILE A 135 -5.95 12.65 0.83
CA ILE A 135 -5.18 11.40 0.82
C ILE A 135 -5.36 10.70 2.17
N GLY A 136 -5.66 9.41 2.13
CA GLY A 136 -5.79 8.55 3.30
C GLY A 136 -4.79 7.40 3.25
N MET A 137 -4.07 7.19 4.33
CA MET A 137 -3.11 6.10 4.44
C MET A 137 -3.32 5.30 5.71
N LYS A 138 -3.05 4.00 5.64
CA LYS A 138 -3.15 3.11 6.79
C LYS A 138 -2.10 2.01 6.70
N VAL A 139 -1.42 1.77 7.81
CA VAL A 139 -0.45 0.69 7.97
C VAL A 139 -0.86 -0.15 9.16
N ILE A 140 -0.94 -1.46 8.94
CA ILE A 140 -1.28 -2.44 9.95
C ILE A 140 -0.16 -3.47 10.03
N TRP A 141 0.27 -3.76 11.23
CA TRP A 141 1.14 -4.88 11.54
C TRP A 141 0.41 -5.84 12.48
N ASN A 142 0.02 -7.00 11.98
CA ASN A 142 -0.49 -8.09 12.80
C ASN A 142 0.67 -9.00 13.21
N TYR A 143 0.46 -9.86 14.20
CA TYR A 143 1.50 -10.82 14.57
C TYR A 143 1.70 -11.87 13.47
N THR A 144 0.66 -12.60 13.10
CA THR A 144 0.67 -13.57 11.99
C THR A 144 -0.45 -13.32 11.01
N PRO A 145 -0.28 -13.70 9.73
CA PRO A 145 -1.40 -13.73 8.80
C PRO A 145 -2.40 -14.83 9.20
N PRO A 146 -3.66 -14.74 8.75
CA PRO A 146 -4.58 -15.88 8.77
C PRO A 146 -3.94 -17.10 8.10
N SER A 147 -4.44 -18.31 8.39
CA SER A 147 -3.97 -19.53 7.70
C SER A 147 -4.05 -19.34 6.19
N ASP A 148 -2.99 -19.70 5.49
CA ASP A 148 -2.82 -19.47 4.03
C ASP A 148 -2.85 -17.98 3.61
N GLY A 149 -2.59 -17.08 4.56
CA GLY A 149 -2.55 -15.65 4.35
C GLY A 149 -1.14 -15.11 4.08
N GLY A 150 -1.10 -13.86 3.65
CA GLY A 150 0.13 -13.10 3.41
C GLY A 150 -0.09 -11.61 3.66
N ASP A 151 0.91 -10.81 3.35
CA ASP A 151 0.78 -9.36 3.39
C ASP A 151 -0.20 -8.90 2.31
N THR A 152 -1.02 -7.91 2.65
CA THR A 152 -1.99 -7.33 1.71
C THR A 152 -1.67 -5.87 1.43
N PHE A 153 -2.07 -5.42 0.24
CA PHE A 153 -1.92 -4.03 -0.17
C PHE A 153 -3.11 -3.61 -1.01
N THR A 154 -3.62 -2.42 -0.71
CA THR A 154 -4.67 -1.79 -1.53
C THR A 154 -4.28 -0.34 -1.80
N SER A 155 -4.43 0.09 -3.04
CA SER A 155 -4.29 1.49 -3.44
C SER A 155 -5.42 1.88 -4.37
N LEU A 156 -6.04 3.03 -4.10
CA LEU A 156 -7.06 3.63 -4.96
C LEU A 156 -6.63 5.03 -5.35
N LYS A 157 -6.90 5.41 -6.60
CA LYS A 157 -6.72 6.77 -7.12
C LYS A 157 -7.93 7.11 -7.98
N LYS A 158 -8.74 8.06 -7.54
CA LYS A 158 -10.00 8.45 -8.18
C LYS A 158 -9.78 9.61 -9.14
N GLY A 159 -9.87 9.32 -10.42
CA GLY A 159 -9.96 10.32 -11.47
C GLY A 159 -11.41 10.63 -11.83
N SER A 160 -11.64 11.68 -12.62
CA SER A 160 -12.98 12.07 -13.07
C SER A 160 -13.58 11.09 -14.09
N LYS A 161 -12.75 10.33 -14.82
CA LYS A 161 -13.21 9.35 -15.81
C LYS A 161 -12.98 7.89 -15.40
N ALA A 162 -12.01 7.64 -14.52
CA ALA A 162 -11.67 6.28 -14.05
C ALA A 162 -11.05 6.27 -12.66
N THR A 163 -11.11 5.13 -12.00
CA THR A 163 -10.38 4.83 -10.77
C THR A 163 -9.30 3.78 -11.05
N LEU A 164 -8.07 4.08 -10.69
CA LEU A 164 -6.99 3.08 -10.65
C LEU A 164 -7.02 2.35 -9.32
N LYS A 165 -6.95 1.02 -9.35
CA LYS A 165 -6.92 0.16 -8.17
C LYS A 165 -5.72 -0.77 -8.25
N THR A 166 -4.88 -0.78 -7.22
CA THR A 166 -3.87 -1.84 -7.05
C THR A 166 -4.30 -2.69 -5.87
N ILE A 167 -4.43 -3.99 -6.07
CA ILE A 167 -4.91 -4.93 -5.05
C ILE A 167 -3.91 -6.08 -4.95
N GLN A 168 -3.53 -6.42 -3.72
CA GLN A 168 -2.78 -7.61 -3.36
C GLN A 168 -3.48 -8.22 -2.15
N ASP A 169 -4.12 -9.35 -2.35
CA ASP A 169 -4.92 -10.06 -1.36
C ASP A 169 -4.94 -11.58 -1.64
N LYS A 170 -5.76 -12.31 -0.91
CA LYS A 170 -5.91 -13.76 -1.10
C LYS A 170 -6.47 -14.10 -2.50
N GLU A 171 -7.39 -13.31 -3.02
CA GLU A 171 -8.01 -13.54 -4.33
C GLU A 171 -7.00 -13.33 -5.46
N SER A 172 -6.09 -12.38 -5.29
CA SER A 172 -4.98 -12.14 -6.22
C SER A 172 -3.79 -13.10 -6.04
N GLY A 173 -3.89 -14.08 -5.10
CA GLY A 173 -2.76 -14.94 -4.72
C GLY A 173 -1.62 -14.19 -4.08
N PHE A 174 -1.89 -13.07 -3.39
CA PHE A 174 -0.93 -12.15 -2.80
C PHE A 174 0.04 -11.52 -3.81
N VAL A 175 -0.37 -11.44 -5.07
CA VAL A 175 0.37 -10.77 -6.15
C VAL A 175 -0.33 -9.45 -6.47
N LYS A 176 0.42 -8.35 -6.55
CA LYS A 176 -0.15 -7.05 -6.91
C LYS A 176 -0.77 -7.07 -8.30
N GLN A 177 -2.05 -6.73 -8.39
CA GLN A 177 -2.81 -6.62 -9.63
C GLN A 177 -3.29 -5.18 -9.80
N LEU A 178 -3.17 -4.65 -11.01
CA LEU A 178 -3.59 -3.31 -11.37
C LEU A 178 -4.90 -3.36 -12.16
N TYR A 179 -5.92 -2.69 -11.64
CA TYR A 179 -7.22 -2.55 -12.28
C TYR A 179 -7.51 -1.11 -12.67
N ILE A 180 -8.27 -0.94 -13.73
CA ILE A 180 -8.90 0.31 -14.12
C ILE A 180 -10.41 0.12 -14.06
N GLN A 181 -11.08 0.93 -13.24
CA GLN A 181 -12.53 0.98 -13.13
C GLN A 181 -13.03 2.24 -13.82
N ARG A 182 -13.86 2.10 -14.86
CA ARG A 182 -14.53 3.22 -15.51
C ARG A 182 -15.45 3.94 -14.51
N ALA A 183 -15.50 5.27 -14.54
CA ALA A 183 -16.51 6.03 -13.80
C ALA A 183 -17.91 5.78 -14.39
N ALA A 184 -18.94 5.77 -13.53
CA ALA A 184 -20.29 5.38 -13.93
C ALA A 184 -20.90 6.30 -15.01
N ASP A 185 -20.54 7.57 -14.96
CA ASP A 185 -21.04 8.65 -15.83
C ASP A 185 -20.19 8.87 -17.09
N SER A 186 -19.07 8.16 -17.26
CA SER A 186 -18.24 8.25 -18.47
C SER A 186 -18.79 7.34 -19.58
N ASP A 187 -18.71 7.80 -20.84
CA ASP A 187 -19.14 7.01 -22.01
C ASP A 187 -18.34 5.71 -22.11
N HIS A 188 -19.03 4.60 -22.31
CA HIS A 188 -18.41 3.27 -22.35
C HIS A 188 -17.53 3.07 -23.58
N SER A 189 -18.02 3.45 -24.76
CA SER A 189 -17.32 3.21 -26.02
C SER A 189 -16.09 4.10 -26.13
N GLU A 190 -16.20 5.35 -25.70
CA GLU A 190 -15.08 6.28 -25.66
C GLU A 190 -14.01 5.76 -24.67
N PHE A 191 -14.42 5.34 -23.49
CA PHE A 191 -13.51 4.81 -22.48
C PHE A 191 -12.74 3.59 -22.97
N GLU A 192 -13.42 2.60 -23.58
CA GLU A 192 -12.75 1.41 -24.13
C GLU A 192 -11.77 1.78 -25.24
N SER A 193 -12.13 2.72 -26.12
CA SER A 193 -11.26 3.22 -27.17
C SER A 193 -9.99 3.87 -26.61
N GLN A 194 -10.13 4.73 -25.60
CA GLN A 194 -8.99 5.38 -24.94
C GLN A 194 -8.13 4.38 -24.17
N LEU A 195 -8.73 3.38 -23.51
CA LEU A 195 -8.00 2.31 -22.84
C LEU A 195 -7.14 1.52 -23.83
N GLN A 196 -7.69 1.08 -24.96
CA GLN A 196 -6.95 0.34 -25.97
C GLN A 196 -5.81 1.19 -26.57
N LYS A 197 -6.06 2.46 -26.82
CA LYS A 197 -5.03 3.40 -27.29
C LYS A 197 -3.89 3.55 -26.26
N ALA A 198 -4.23 3.70 -24.97
CA ALA A 198 -3.24 3.80 -23.89
C ALA A 198 -2.39 2.52 -23.77
N ILE A 199 -3.02 1.35 -23.81
CA ILE A 199 -2.31 0.06 -23.77
C ILE A 199 -1.35 -0.06 -24.98
N LYS A 200 -1.82 0.25 -26.19
CA LYS A 200 -0.98 0.20 -27.38
C LYS A 200 0.24 1.14 -27.28
N GLN A 201 0.07 2.31 -26.69
CA GLN A 201 1.19 3.23 -26.44
C GLN A 201 2.19 2.65 -25.43
N LEU A 202 1.70 2.05 -24.35
CA LEU A 202 2.54 1.41 -23.34
C LEU A 202 3.26 0.17 -23.87
N GLN A 203 2.67 -0.57 -24.80
CA GLN A 203 3.28 -1.74 -25.44
C GLN A 203 4.54 -1.40 -26.26
N ALA A 204 4.75 -0.14 -26.63
CA ALA A 204 6.01 0.29 -27.24
C ALA A 204 7.21 0.13 -26.29
N THR A 205 6.98 0.28 -24.99
CA THR A 205 8.01 0.10 -23.93
C THR A 205 7.85 -1.25 -23.20
N TYR A 206 6.61 -1.70 -23.03
CA TYR A 206 6.24 -2.92 -22.29
C TYR A 206 5.42 -3.84 -23.21
N PRO A 207 6.04 -4.55 -24.17
CA PRO A 207 5.32 -5.31 -25.21
C PRO A 207 4.46 -6.43 -24.66
N PHE A 208 4.73 -6.89 -23.45
CA PHE A 208 4.00 -7.94 -22.75
C PHE A 208 2.67 -7.48 -22.12
N LEU A 209 2.41 -6.17 -22.04
CA LEU A 209 1.19 -5.65 -21.42
C LEU A 209 -0.05 -6.05 -22.23
N SER A 210 -1.07 -6.49 -21.53
CA SER A 210 -2.40 -6.70 -22.10
C SER A 210 -3.50 -6.23 -21.14
N VAL A 211 -4.73 -6.19 -21.63
CA VAL A 211 -5.89 -5.81 -20.84
C VAL A 211 -6.94 -6.92 -20.90
N LYS A 212 -7.48 -7.29 -19.74
CA LYS A 212 -8.58 -8.25 -19.63
C LYS A 212 -9.81 -7.56 -19.07
N LYS A 213 -10.94 -7.63 -19.76
CA LYS A 213 -12.23 -7.16 -19.26
C LYS A 213 -12.73 -8.15 -18.20
N MET A 214 -12.88 -7.68 -16.96
CA MET A 214 -13.35 -8.50 -15.85
C MET A 214 -14.87 -8.48 -15.74
N ASN A 215 -15.46 -7.31 -15.94
CA ASN A 215 -16.90 -7.08 -16.04
C ASN A 215 -17.17 -5.75 -16.75
N GLU A 216 -18.42 -5.29 -16.72
CA GLU A 216 -18.79 -4.00 -17.30
C GLU A 216 -18.11 -2.84 -16.55
N GLY A 217 -17.11 -2.25 -17.22
CA GLY A 217 -16.35 -1.11 -16.71
C GLY A 217 -15.15 -1.43 -15.80
N LEU A 218 -14.86 -2.72 -15.51
CA LEU A 218 -13.66 -3.11 -14.76
C LEU A 218 -12.70 -3.89 -15.65
N TYR A 219 -11.45 -3.45 -15.69
CA TYR A 219 -10.39 -4.01 -16.54
C TYR A 219 -9.14 -4.29 -15.70
N LEU A 220 -8.59 -5.49 -15.86
CA LEU A 220 -7.29 -5.86 -15.32
C LEU A 220 -6.19 -5.53 -16.34
N ILE A 221 -5.18 -4.79 -15.90
CA ILE A 221 -3.94 -4.64 -16.66
C ILE A 221 -3.09 -5.87 -16.39
N ASP A 222 -3.03 -6.76 -17.35
CA ASP A 222 -2.37 -8.06 -17.20
C ASP A 222 -0.88 -7.94 -17.51
N ILE A 223 -0.08 -8.29 -16.52
CA ILE A 223 1.38 -8.38 -16.60
C ILE A 223 1.74 -9.84 -16.36
N PRO A 224 2.32 -10.56 -17.34
CA PRO A 224 2.72 -11.94 -17.15
C PRO A 224 3.69 -12.11 -15.98
N GLN A 225 3.64 -13.25 -15.30
CA GLN A 225 4.47 -13.51 -14.13
C GLN A 225 5.98 -13.38 -14.45
N ALA A 226 6.40 -13.79 -15.64
CA ALA A 226 7.80 -13.70 -16.06
C ALA A 226 8.32 -12.26 -16.23
N ASP A 227 7.41 -11.29 -16.42
CA ASP A 227 7.74 -9.88 -16.64
C ASP A 227 7.52 -9.02 -15.38
N ARG A 228 7.13 -9.65 -14.26
CA ARG A 228 6.99 -8.97 -12.98
C ARG A 228 8.34 -8.95 -12.26
N LEU A 229 8.80 -7.76 -11.94
CA LEU A 229 9.99 -7.59 -11.11
C LEU A 229 9.63 -7.88 -9.65
N GLY A 230 10.28 -8.87 -9.07
CA GLY A 230 10.22 -9.15 -7.63
C GLY A 230 11.06 -8.17 -6.83
N HIS A 231 10.92 -8.23 -5.50
CA HIS A 231 11.69 -7.38 -4.59
C HIS A 231 13.20 -7.61 -4.74
N GLU A 232 13.61 -8.84 -4.99
CA GLU A 232 14.98 -9.27 -5.25
C GLU A 232 15.60 -8.66 -6.51
N ALA A 233 14.81 -8.14 -7.43
CA ALA A 233 15.32 -7.48 -8.64
C ALA A 233 15.82 -6.05 -8.39
N HIS A 234 15.63 -5.52 -7.18
CA HIS A 234 16.04 -4.17 -6.79
C HIS A 234 17.29 -4.14 -5.90
N PHE A 235 17.90 -5.30 -5.60
CA PHE A 235 19.10 -5.44 -4.75
C PHE A 235 20.18 -6.23 -5.45
#